data_1ccceff9e86cb9ae26a97d8eb7a9c542
#
_entry.id   1ccceff9e86cb9ae26a97d8eb7a9c542
#
_cell.length_a   1.000
_cell.length_b   1.000
_cell.length_c   1.000
_cell.angle_alpha   90.00
_cell.angle_beta   90.00
_cell.angle_gamma   90.00
#
_symmetry.space_group_name_H-M   'P 1'
#
loop_
_entity.id
_entity.type
_entity.pdbx_description
1 polymer ?
#
loop_
_entity_poly.entity_id
_entity_poly.type
_entity_poly.pdbx_seq_one_letter_code
_entity_poly.pdbx_strand_id
1 'polypeptide(L)'
;MPREMAPDRESAQDERQEAGAPEDCGHPTPFSAASHGHKLDFLPDGAGRYAALLELIESAQHTLHLFYYMFQDDESGAGVLSALVAAAERGVDVQLIVDRFGADAGEAFFRPLRDVGGSFALFNPRWSRRYLIRNHQKMAIADGKTALVGGFNVSNHYFAPPEENGWCDLGVRVEGPVVEHLLGWYRQIADWTEDRHARYRTIRTMVREWDPGDSAVRMLVGGPTAVPSNWARQVKADLRKASRLDLVMAYFSPPLSFRRLIRRIAGRGQARLVLAGKSDNTTTISAARSLYGALLRDDCQIYEFRPSKLHMKALVIDDAVYFGSANFDHRSIRLNLELMFRFEDAELASQMRALIDEMAEASEQVTYAVHCQRRGFFSNMRWLASLFLVSALDYTVTRRLNLRM
;
A
#
# COMPACT_ATOMS: atom_id res chain seq x y z
N MET A 1 -44.73 5.19 -22.04
CA MET A 1 -44.66 4.79 -20.63
C MET A 1 -43.47 3.87 -20.48
N PRO A 2 -42.35 4.29 -19.87
CA PRO A 2 -41.21 3.42 -19.59
C PRO A 2 -41.51 2.58 -18.34
N ARG A 3 -41.22 1.28 -18.40
CA ARG A 3 -41.30 0.35 -17.26
C ARG A 3 -40.16 0.68 -16.29
N GLU A 4 -40.54 0.99 -15.05
CA GLU A 4 -39.64 1.02 -13.91
C GLU A 4 -38.99 -0.38 -13.73
N MET A 5 -37.68 -0.44 -13.81
CA MET A 5 -36.92 -1.63 -13.42
C MET A 5 -36.83 -1.65 -11.88
N ALA A 6 -37.37 -2.71 -11.30
CA ALA A 6 -37.23 -2.98 -9.87
C ALA A 6 -35.74 -3.20 -9.51
N PRO A 7 -35.30 -2.75 -8.32
CA PRO A 7 -33.89 -2.96 -7.89
C PRO A 7 -33.64 -4.44 -7.64
N ASP A 8 -32.42 -4.88 -8.01
CA ASP A 8 -31.96 -6.25 -7.86
C ASP A 8 -32.08 -6.73 -6.40
N ARG A 9 -32.74 -7.87 -6.19
CA ARG A 9 -32.96 -8.47 -4.87
C ARG A 9 -31.69 -8.90 -4.14
N GLU A 10 -30.55 -9.00 -4.83
CA GLU A 10 -29.25 -9.36 -4.22
C GLU A 10 -28.57 -8.19 -3.50
N SER A 11 -28.77 -6.94 -3.94
CA SER A 11 -28.26 -5.76 -3.22
C SER A 11 -28.99 -5.56 -1.87
N ALA A 12 -30.28 -5.93 -1.82
CA ALA A 12 -31.10 -5.84 -0.60
C ALA A 12 -30.82 -6.94 0.44
N GLN A 13 -30.17 -8.04 0.06
CA GLN A 13 -29.78 -9.10 1.01
C GLN A 13 -28.42 -8.86 1.67
N ASP A 14 -27.50 -8.21 0.97
CA ASP A 14 -26.21 -7.78 1.57
C ASP A 14 -26.40 -6.64 2.60
N GLU A 15 -27.40 -5.76 2.39
CA GLU A 15 -27.70 -4.68 3.33
C GLU A 15 -28.43 -5.16 4.61
N ARG A 16 -29.09 -6.33 4.61
CA ARG A 16 -29.85 -6.83 5.77
C ARG A 16 -29.05 -7.63 6.80
N GLN A 17 -27.79 -7.95 6.52
CA GLN A 17 -26.90 -8.62 7.48
C GLN A 17 -25.97 -7.68 8.25
N GLU A 18 -26.13 -6.35 8.12
CA GLU A 18 -25.33 -5.35 8.83
C GLU A 18 -25.78 -5.03 10.26
N ALA A 19 -26.78 -5.73 10.80
CA ALA A 19 -27.20 -5.54 12.17
C ALA A 19 -26.37 -6.42 13.13
N GLY A 20 -25.32 -5.82 13.73
CA GLY A 20 -24.60 -6.41 14.86
C GLY A 20 -23.08 -6.49 14.71
N ALA A 21 -22.41 -5.44 14.23
CA ALA A 21 -20.99 -5.31 14.45
C ALA A 21 -20.71 -4.89 15.90
N PRO A 22 -19.73 -5.47 16.61
CA PRO A 22 -19.37 -5.01 17.95
C PRO A 22 -18.92 -3.55 17.91
N GLU A 23 -19.11 -2.83 19.02
CA GLU A 23 -18.69 -1.43 19.24
C GLU A 23 -17.19 -1.20 19.12
N ASP A 24 -16.39 -2.25 18.98
CA ASP A 24 -14.95 -2.18 18.69
C ASP A 24 -14.75 -2.01 17.18
N CYS A 25 -14.21 -0.86 16.78
CA CYS A 25 -14.01 -0.46 15.38
C CYS A 25 -13.03 -1.35 14.62
N GLY A 26 -12.47 -2.38 15.24
CA GLY A 26 -11.60 -3.41 14.63
C GLY A 26 -10.28 -2.89 14.04
N HIS A 27 -9.91 -1.62 14.34
CA HIS A 27 -8.58 -1.13 14.01
C HIS A 27 -7.59 -1.61 15.07
N PRO A 28 -6.43 -2.14 14.66
CA PRO A 28 -5.46 -2.64 15.63
C PRO A 28 -4.80 -1.51 16.42
N THR A 29 -4.23 -1.87 17.55
CA THR A 29 -3.59 -0.95 18.48
C THR A 29 -2.27 -0.41 17.94
N PRO A 30 -1.98 0.91 18.02
CA PRO A 30 -0.68 1.47 17.70
C PRO A 30 0.41 0.91 18.63
N PHE A 31 1.62 0.74 18.11
CA PHE A 31 2.76 0.32 18.92
C PHE A 31 4.05 0.96 18.43
N SER A 32 5.05 1.03 19.32
CA SER A 32 6.40 1.50 19.03
C SER A 32 7.41 0.38 19.20
N ALA A 33 8.43 0.37 18.37
CA ALA A 33 9.52 -0.59 18.41
C ALA A 33 10.88 0.07 18.16
N ALA A 34 11.93 -0.57 18.62
CA ALA A 34 13.30 -0.24 18.26
C ALA A 34 13.93 -1.47 17.59
N SER A 35 14.55 -1.28 16.45
CA SER A 35 15.17 -2.37 15.68
C SER A 35 16.39 -1.87 14.93
N HIS A 36 17.54 -2.52 15.13
CA HIS A 36 18.79 -2.23 14.40
C HIS A 36 19.15 -0.73 14.33
N GLY A 37 19.02 -0.01 15.45
CA GLY A 37 19.32 1.43 15.54
C GLY A 37 18.25 2.35 14.93
N HIS A 38 17.07 1.82 14.65
CA HIS A 38 15.91 2.57 14.21
C HIS A 38 14.86 2.63 15.30
N LYS A 39 14.10 3.75 15.35
CA LYS A 39 12.85 3.87 16.10
C LYS A 39 11.71 3.80 15.09
N LEU A 40 10.68 3.03 15.41
CA LEU A 40 9.54 2.77 14.56
C LEU A 40 8.26 2.96 15.36
N ASP A 41 7.36 3.88 14.92
CA ASP A 41 6.02 4.01 15.48
C ASP A 41 5.02 3.55 14.43
N PHE A 42 4.29 2.49 14.72
CA PHE A 42 3.29 1.90 13.85
C PHE A 42 1.91 2.48 14.15
N LEU A 43 1.31 3.14 13.17
CA LEU A 43 0.11 3.95 13.28
C LEU A 43 -1.01 3.38 12.39
N PRO A 44 -1.80 2.43 12.90
CA PRO A 44 -2.86 1.79 12.11
C PRO A 44 -4.15 2.62 12.02
N ASP A 45 -4.35 3.57 12.92
CA ASP A 45 -5.54 4.43 12.95
C ASP A 45 -5.36 5.72 12.13
N GLY A 46 -6.48 6.29 11.64
CA GLY A 46 -6.48 7.46 10.77
C GLY A 46 -6.03 8.73 11.49
N ALA A 47 -6.53 8.97 12.68
CA ALA A 47 -6.22 10.17 13.47
C ALA A 47 -4.74 10.22 13.86
N GLY A 48 -4.17 9.08 14.30
CA GLY A 48 -2.75 8.96 14.61
C GLY A 48 -1.86 9.21 13.40
N ARG A 49 -2.23 8.71 12.21
CA ARG A 49 -1.50 9.00 10.96
C ARG A 49 -1.55 10.49 10.60
N TYR A 50 -2.71 11.13 10.75
CA TYR A 50 -2.86 12.55 10.46
C TYR A 50 -2.05 13.41 11.43
N ALA A 51 -2.17 13.15 12.73
CA ALA A 51 -1.40 13.83 13.76
C ALA A 51 0.12 13.68 13.52
N ALA A 52 0.59 12.46 13.26
CA ALA A 52 2.00 12.20 12.99
C ALA A 52 2.52 12.91 11.72
N LEU A 53 1.68 13.07 10.69
CA LEU A 53 2.05 13.82 9.49
C LEU A 53 2.16 15.31 9.79
N LEU A 54 1.21 15.90 10.53
CA LEU A 54 1.26 17.30 10.91
C LEU A 54 2.45 17.58 11.85
N GLU A 55 2.68 16.75 12.87
CA GLU A 55 3.83 16.86 13.77
C GLU A 55 5.17 16.80 13.01
N LEU A 56 5.28 15.90 12.02
CA LEU A 56 6.48 15.80 11.19
C LEU A 56 6.70 17.09 10.40
N ILE A 57 5.66 17.69 9.83
CA ILE A 57 5.72 18.96 9.09
C ILE A 57 6.07 20.12 10.02
N GLU A 58 5.45 20.17 11.20
CA GLU A 58 5.67 21.24 12.19
C GLU A 58 7.07 21.19 12.80
N SER A 59 7.60 19.99 13.02
CA SER A 59 8.93 19.79 13.61
C SER A 59 10.10 20.06 12.69
N ALA A 60 9.88 20.10 11.38
CA ALA A 60 10.92 20.35 10.39
C ALA A 60 11.57 21.72 10.54
N GLN A 61 12.91 21.74 10.53
CA GLN A 61 13.73 22.97 10.71
C GLN A 61 14.39 23.43 9.42
N HIS A 62 14.70 22.52 8.50
CA HIS A 62 15.49 22.84 7.30
C HIS A 62 14.84 22.35 6.02
N THR A 63 14.41 21.11 5.95
CA THR A 63 13.91 20.51 4.71
C THR A 63 12.71 19.62 4.94
N LEU A 64 11.74 19.70 4.03
CA LEU A 64 10.57 18.81 3.95
C LEU A 64 10.44 18.27 2.53
N HIS A 65 10.53 16.95 2.40
CA HIS A 65 10.41 16.25 1.13
C HIS A 65 9.23 15.30 1.18
N LEU A 66 8.18 15.55 0.38
CA LEU A 66 6.97 14.75 0.37
C LEU A 66 6.72 14.17 -1.02
N PHE A 67 6.36 12.89 -1.06
CA PHE A 67 5.82 12.23 -2.23
C PHE A 67 4.54 11.50 -1.87
N TYR A 68 3.44 11.79 -2.58
CA TYR A 68 2.18 11.08 -2.44
C TYR A 68 1.62 10.66 -3.80
N TYR A 69 1.04 9.44 -3.85
CA TYR A 69 0.31 9.01 -5.04
C TYR A 69 -0.99 9.81 -5.23
N MET A 70 -1.71 10.08 -4.15
CA MET A 70 -2.97 10.84 -4.14
C MET A 70 -2.88 11.96 -3.10
N PHE A 71 -3.34 13.13 -3.50
CA PHE A 71 -3.52 14.29 -2.62
C PHE A 71 -4.83 14.96 -3.05
N GLN A 72 -5.83 14.96 -2.17
CA GLN A 72 -7.16 15.46 -2.48
C GLN A 72 -7.37 16.89 -1.99
N ASP A 73 -8.24 17.61 -2.69
CA ASP A 73 -8.76 18.92 -2.26
C ASP A 73 -9.97 18.66 -1.36
N ASP A 74 -9.68 18.21 -0.14
CA ASP A 74 -10.64 17.97 0.94
C ASP A 74 -10.12 18.60 2.24
N GLU A 75 -10.85 18.44 3.34
CA GLU A 75 -10.50 19.05 4.63
C GLU A 75 -9.11 18.62 5.12
N SER A 76 -8.80 17.32 5.06
CA SER A 76 -7.48 16.79 5.43
C SER A 76 -6.37 17.30 4.50
N GLY A 77 -6.64 17.32 3.20
CA GLY A 77 -5.71 17.86 2.21
C GLY A 77 -5.46 19.36 2.41
N ALA A 78 -6.50 20.14 2.69
CA ALA A 78 -6.36 21.56 3.00
C ALA A 78 -5.56 21.80 4.29
N GLY A 79 -5.79 20.98 5.32
CA GLY A 79 -5.02 21.03 6.58
C GLY A 79 -3.54 20.74 6.38
N VAL A 80 -3.21 19.67 5.64
CA VAL A 80 -1.81 19.34 5.31
C VAL A 80 -1.17 20.44 4.46
N LEU A 81 -1.88 20.98 3.44
CA LEU A 81 -1.36 22.08 2.63
C LEU A 81 -1.08 23.32 3.48
N SER A 82 -1.98 23.67 4.41
CA SER A 82 -1.79 24.80 5.33
C SER A 82 -0.54 24.60 6.20
N ALA A 83 -0.31 23.40 6.71
CA ALA A 83 0.90 23.08 7.48
C ALA A 83 2.18 23.20 6.65
N LEU A 84 2.15 22.77 5.37
CA LEU A 84 3.28 22.91 4.44
C LEU A 84 3.57 24.38 4.11
N VAL A 85 2.53 25.21 3.93
CA VAL A 85 2.66 26.67 3.73
C VAL A 85 3.31 27.29 4.95
N ALA A 86 2.81 26.99 6.17
CA ALA A 86 3.39 27.51 7.40
C ALA A 86 4.85 27.05 7.60
N ALA A 87 5.22 25.84 7.18
CA ALA A 87 6.60 25.38 7.21
C ALA A 87 7.50 26.19 6.23
N ALA A 88 7.03 26.45 5.01
CA ALA A 88 7.75 27.28 4.05
C ALA A 88 7.90 28.73 4.52
N GLU A 89 6.87 29.31 5.16
CA GLU A 89 6.92 30.65 5.77
C GLU A 89 7.95 30.72 6.93
N ARG A 90 8.19 29.61 7.64
CA ARG A 90 9.27 29.51 8.64
C ARG A 90 10.67 29.40 8.01
N GLY A 91 10.77 29.31 6.68
CA GLY A 91 12.03 29.19 5.95
C GLY A 91 12.48 27.74 5.71
N VAL A 92 11.61 26.76 5.91
CA VAL A 92 11.88 25.35 5.57
C VAL A 92 11.80 25.18 4.05
N ASP A 93 12.78 24.49 3.45
CA ASP A 93 12.74 24.10 2.02
C ASP A 93 11.73 22.97 1.84
N VAL A 94 10.54 23.30 1.35
CA VAL A 94 9.40 22.37 1.18
C VAL A 94 9.31 21.95 -0.27
N GLN A 95 9.41 20.65 -0.51
CA GLN A 95 9.27 20.03 -1.82
C GLN A 95 8.18 18.96 -1.82
N LEU A 96 7.07 19.21 -2.53
CA LEU A 96 5.95 18.30 -2.68
C LEU A 96 5.88 17.75 -4.11
N ILE A 97 5.91 16.45 -4.24
CA ILE A 97 5.64 15.75 -5.51
C ILE A 97 4.38 14.90 -5.36
N VAL A 98 3.47 14.99 -6.32
CA VAL A 98 2.25 14.17 -6.37
C VAL A 98 2.20 13.44 -7.71
N ASP A 99 1.75 12.17 -7.72
CA ASP A 99 1.55 11.44 -8.96
C ASP A 99 0.36 12.04 -9.73
N ARG A 100 0.57 12.39 -11.00
CA ARG A 100 -0.46 13.03 -11.82
C ARG A 100 -1.73 12.19 -11.97
N PHE A 101 -1.62 10.88 -11.93
CA PHE A 101 -2.76 9.99 -12.10
C PHE A 101 -3.68 9.97 -10.87
N GLY A 102 -3.09 10.12 -9.68
CA GLY A 102 -3.82 10.15 -8.41
C GLY A 102 -4.09 11.55 -7.86
N ALA A 103 -3.60 12.60 -8.53
CA ALA A 103 -3.84 13.98 -8.11
C ALA A 103 -5.22 14.44 -8.59
N ASP A 104 -6.22 14.38 -7.72
CA ASP A 104 -7.54 14.98 -7.96
C ASP A 104 -7.51 16.50 -7.72
N ALA A 105 -6.67 16.96 -6.81
CA ALA A 105 -6.42 18.37 -6.59
C ALA A 105 -5.71 18.99 -7.80
N GLY A 106 -6.33 20.03 -8.37
CA GLY A 106 -5.75 20.80 -9.48
C GLY A 106 -4.51 21.59 -9.05
N GLU A 107 -3.68 22.02 -10.01
CA GLU A 107 -2.48 22.82 -9.71
C GLU A 107 -2.80 24.12 -8.95
N ALA A 108 -4.00 24.66 -9.12
CA ALA A 108 -4.47 25.87 -8.42
C ALA A 108 -4.56 25.66 -6.90
N PHE A 109 -4.87 24.44 -6.45
CA PHE A 109 -4.93 24.08 -5.04
C PHE A 109 -3.56 24.28 -4.35
N PHE A 110 -2.47 23.95 -5.03
CA PHE A 110 -1.10 24.05 -4.49
C PHE A 110 -0.44 25.43 -4.69
N ARG A 111 -1.18 26.43 -5.26
CA ARG A 111 -0.64 27.78 -5.46
C ARG A 111 -0.16 28.41 -4.14
N PRO A 112 -0.89 28.35 -3.00
CA PRO A 112 -0.42 28.94 -1.75
C PRO A 112 0.97 28.50 -1.33
N LEU A 113 1.32 27.22 -1.53
CA LEU A 113 2.66 26.71 -1.25
C LEU A 113 3.73 27.35 -2.14
N ARG A 114 3.44 27.53 -3.44
CA ARG A 114 4.38 28.16 -4.37
C ARG A 114 4.55 29.66 -4.09
N ASP A 115 3.48 30.33 -3.67
CA ASP A 115 3.49 31.79 -3.39
C ASP A 115 4.40 32.13 -2.21
N VAL A 116 4.64 31.20 -1.27
CA VAL A 116 5.56 31.33 -0.13
C VAL A 116 6.95 30.70 -0.37
N GLY A 117 7.26 30.28 -1.60
CA GLY A 117 8.58 29.76 -1.99
C GLY A 117 8.73 28.23 -1.89
N GLY A 118 7.73 27.48 -1.48
CA GLY A 118 7.73 26.01 -1.55
C GLY A 118 7.59 25.51 -2.99
N SER A 119 8.05 24.29 -3.26
CA SER A 119 7.97 23.68 -4.59
C SER A 119 6.86 22.63 -4.67
N PHE A 120 6.19 22.59 -5.81
CA PHE A 120 5.21 21.57 -6.16
C PHE A 120 5.45 21.07 -7.57
N ALA A 121 5.55 19.74 -7.73
CA ALA A 121 5.71 19.09 -9.02
C ALA A 121 4.77 17.90 -9.19
N LEU A 122 4.38 17.61 -10.43
CA LEU A 122 3.60 16.43 -10.79
C LEU A 122 4.51 15.37 -11.40
N PHE A 123 4.61 14.22 -10.74
CA PHE A 123 5.22 13.03 -11.34
C PHE A 123 4.36 12.57 -12.52
N ASN A 124 4.85 12.81 -13.73
CA ASN A 124 4.11 12.55 -14.96
C ASN A 124 5.01 11.88 -16.00
N PRO A 125 5.02 10.54 -16.07
CA PRO A 125 5.73 9.84 -17.14
C PRO A 125 5.01 10.11 -18.47
N ARG A 126 5.47 11.13 -19.20
CA ARG A 126 4.89 11.62 -20.45
C ARG A 126 4.83 10.53 -21.51
N TRP A 127 3.67 10.40 -22.26
CA TRP A 127 3.37 9.61 -23.45
C TRP A 127 2.66 8.26 -23.29
N SER A 128 1.55 8.20 -23.95
CA SER A 128 0.54 7.21 -24.36
C SER A 128 0.49 5.79 -23.73
N ARG A 129 1.60 5.11 -23.53
CA ARG A 129 1.66 3.79 -22.86
C ARG A 129 2.32 3.83 -21.47
N ARG A 130 2.86 4.98 -21.10
CA ARG A 130 3.64 5.21 -19.85
C ARG A 130 2.78 5.75 -18.72
N TYR A 131 1.59 6.31 -19.02
CA TYR A 131 0.63 6.74 -18.03
C TYR A 131 0.07 5.58 -17.17
N LEU A 132 0.30 4.33 -17.61
CA LEU A 132 -0.06 3.14 -16.84
C LEU A 132 0.91 2.84 -15.69
N ILE A 133 2.09 3.46 -15.68
CA ILE A 133 3.03 3.37 -14.58
C ILE A 133 2.66 4.45 -13.60
N ARG A 134 2.34 4.03 -12.40
CA ARG A 134 2.00 4.89 -11.28
C ARG A 134 3.16 4.87 -10.31
N ASN A 135 3.49 6.01 -9.76
CA ASN A 135 4.35 6.05 -8.60
C ASN A 135 3.46 5.94 -7.36
N HIS A 136 3.30 4.71 -6.89
CA HIS A 136 2.40 4.38 -5.79
C HIS A 136 3.05 4.53 -4.41
N GLN A 137 4.23 5.12 -4.34
CA GLN A 137 4.96 5.40 -3.10
C GLN A 137 4.28 6.51 -2.31
N LYS A 138 4.45 6.50 -0.98
CA LYS A 138 4.00 7.54 -0.07
C LYS A 138 5.07 7.73 0.98
N MET A 139 5.57 8.95 1.08
CA MET A 139 6.61 9.30 2.03
C MET A 139 6.57 10.80 2.34
N ALA A 140 6.86 11.13 3.58
CA ALA A 140 7.20 12.48 4.02
C ALA A 140 8.49 12.38 4.84
N ILE A 141 9.46 13.24 4.57
CA ILE A 141 10.81 13.21 5.16
C ILE A 141 11.14 14.59 5.69
N ALA A 142 11.40 14.71 6.99
CA ALA A 142 11.83 15.93 7.64
C ALA A 142 13.32 15.89 7.96
N ASP A 143 14.06 16.91 7.53
CA ASP A 143 15.49 17.13 7.80
C ASP A 143 16.41 15.95 7.49
N GLY A 144 15.95 14.98 6.68
CA GLY A 144 16.66 13.74 6.41
C GLY A 144 16.84 12.82 7.62
N LYS A 145 16.12 13.04 8.72
CA LYS A 145 16.25 12.34 10.00
C LYS A 145 15.03 11.52 10.37
N THR A 146 13.85 12.06 10.12
CA THR A 146 12.57 11.41 10.42
C THR A 146 11.77 11.28 9.14
N ALA A 147 11.14 10.13 8.96
CA ALA A 147 10.25 9.88 7.84
C ALA A 147 8.92 9.31 8.32
N LEU A 148 7.85 9.60 7.59
CA LEU A 148 6.55 8.94 7.71
C LEU A 148 6.24 8.26 6.38
N VAL A 149 6.08 6.94 6.42
CA VAL A 149 5.90 6.08 5.23
C VAL A 149 4.72 5.15 5.42
N GLY A 150 4.20 4.56 4.35
CA GLY A 150 3.12 3.57 4.49
C GLY A 150 2.27 3.39 3.25
N GLY A 151 1.03 2.92 3.46
CA GLY A 151 0.05 2.70 2.40
C GLY A 151 -0.85 3.91 2.12
N PHE A 152 -0.99 4.82 3.07
CA PHE A 152 -1.97 5.89 3.10
C PHE A 152 -1.61 7.08 2.17
N ASN A 153 -2.63 7.73 1.65
CA ASN A 153 -2.53 8.98 0.89
C ASN A 153 -3.05 10.16 1.72
N VAL A 154 -3.00 11.36 1.17
CA VAL A 154 -3.55 12.56 1.80
C VAL A 154 -4.99 12.75 1.32
N SER A 155 -5.94 12.31 2.11
CA SER A 155 -7.37 12.58 1.97
C SER A 155 -8.14 12.17 3.22
N ASN A 156 -9.37 12.69 3.39
CA ASN A 156 -10.25 12.39 4.51
C ASN A 156 -10.42 10.88 4.73
N HIS A 157 -10.54 10.09 3.66
CA HIS A 157 -10.72 8.65 3.78
C HIS A 157 -9.58 7.91 4.51
N TYR A 158 -8.36 8.44 4.47
CA TYR A 158 -7.22 7.82 5.14
C TYR A 158 -7.03 8.31 6.57
N PHE A 159 -7.68 9.43 6.95
CA PHE A 159 -7.48 10.07 8.24
C PHE A 159 -8.74 10.06 9.12
N ALA A 160 -9.91 9.86 8.52
CA ALA A 160 -11.16 9.71 9.25
C ALA A 160 -11.17 8.45 10.13
N PRO A 161 -11.94 8.47 11.24
CA PRO A 161 -12.17 7.29 12.06
C PRO A 161 -13.07 6.27 11.31
N PRO A 162 -13.10 5.00 11.75
CA PRO A 162 -13.88 3.95 11.10
C PRO A 162 -15.38 4.26 11.01
N GLU A 163 -15.94 4.94 12.01
CA GLU A 163 -17.36 5.34 12.08
C GLU A 163 -17.72 6.30 10.93
N GLU A 164 -16.75 7.04 10.42
CA GLU A 164 -16.87 7.95 9.28
C GLU A 164 -16.38 7.31 7.97
N ASN A 165 -16.37 5.98 7.86
CA ASN A 165 -15.84 5.22 6.73
C ASN A 165 -14.33 5.41 6.48
N GLY A 166 -13.57 5.76 7.51
CA GLY A 166 -12.12 5.81 7.46
C GLY A 166 -11.51 4.46 7.14
N TRP A 167 -10.39 4.47 6.41
CA TRP A 167 -9.75 3.25 5.94
C TRP A 167 -8.73 2.74 6.97
N CYS A 168 -8.76 1.43 7.24
CA CYS A 168 -7.73 0.76 8.00
C CYS A 168 -6.46 0.63 7.13
N ASP A 169 -5.44 1.40 7.45
CA ASP A 169 -4.15 1.41 6.75
C ASP A 169 -3.01 1.48 7.78
N LEU A 170 -1.77 1.41 7.33
CA LEU A 170 -0.60 1.50 8.19
C LEU A 170 0.28 2.68 7.77
N GLY A 171 0.49 3.62 8.70
CA GLY A 171 1.58 4.58 8.69
C GLY A 171 2.69 4.10 9.60
N VAL A 172 3.93 4.35 9.23
CA VAL A 172 5.09 4.07 10.10
C VAL A 172 5.98 5.30 10.12
N ARG A 173 6.15 5.89 11.31
CA ARG A 173 7.19 6.89 11.55
C ARG A 173 8.50 6.16 11.77
N VAL A 174 9.53 6.57 11.06
CA VAL A 174 10.83 5.93 11.05
C VAL A 174 11.90 6.97 11.37
N GLU A 175 12.73 6.70 12.36
CA GLU A 175 13.97 7.41 12.63
C GLU A 175 15.15 6.42 12.53
N GLY A 176 16.29 6.86 12.02
CA GLY A 176 17.49 6.04 11.92
C GLY A 176 18.09 5.99 10.51
N PRO A 177 19.14 5.19 10.31
CA PRO A 177 19.98 5.25 9.09
C PRO A 177 19.22 5.01 7.77
N VAL A 178 18.13 4.25 7.77
CA VAL A 178 17.34 3.98 6.54
C VAL A 178 16.67 5.24 5.97
N VAL A 179 16.51 6.30 6.78
CA VAL A 179 15.91 7.56 6.33
C VAL A 179 16.82 8.28 5.33
N GLU A 180 18.14 8.17 5.49
CA GLU A 180 19.09 8.71 4.50
C GLU A 180 18.98 7.99 3.15
N HIS A 181 18.81 6.66 3.14
CA HIS A 181 18.55 5.90 1.91
C HIS A 181 17.24 6.35 1.26
N LEU A 182 16.19 6.57 2.06
CA LEU A 182 14.91 7.06 1.57
C LEU A 182 15.02 8.45 0.94
N LEU A 183 15.76 9.36 1.57
CA LEU A 183 16.04 10.69 1.03
C LEU A 183 16.84 10.61 -0.28
N GLY A 184 17.81 9.72 -0.36
CA GLY A 184 18.56 9.47 -1.59
C GLY A 184 17.67 8.99 -2.74
N TRP A 185 16.69 8.12 -2.44
CA TRP A 185 15.69 7.70 -3.42
C TRP A 185 14.75 8.83 -3.82
N TYR A 186 14.25 9.59 -2.84
CA TYR A 186 13.38 10.75 -3.11
C TYR A 186 14.06 11.73 -4.08
N ARG A 187 15.32 12.08 -3.84
CA ARG A 187 16.09 13.00 -4.71
C ARG A 187 16.17 12.48 -6.15
N GLN A 188 16.42 11.19 -6.36
CA GLN A 188 16.42 10.63 -7.71
C GLN A 188 15.05 10.75 -8.40
N ILE A 189 13.94 10.57 -7.66
CA ILE A 189 12.58 10.77 -8.18
C ILE A 189 12.31 12.25 -8.45
N ALA A 190 12.77 13.16 -7.59
CA ALA A 190 12.61 14.60 -7.77
C ALA A 190 13.37 15.09 -9.02
N ASP A 191 14.65 14.74 -9.15
CA ASP A 191 15.47 15.06 -10.32
C ASP A 191 14.82 14.56 -11.63
N TRP A 192 14.31 13.33 -11.60
CA TRP A 192 13.59 12.77 -12.75
C TRP A 192 12.29 13.52 -13.05
N THR A 193 11.57 13.96 -12.03
CA THR A 193 10.27 14.66 -12.17
C THR A 193 10.47 16.05 -12.78
N GLU A 194 11.53 16.75 -12.39
CA GLU A 194 11.89 18.09 -12.85
C GLU A 194 12.49 18.10 -14.25
N ASP A 195 13.18 17.02 -14.64
CA ASP A 195 13.80 16.92 -15.96
C ASP A 195 12.75 16.88 -17.09
N ARG A 196 12.68 17.94 -17.87
CA ARG A 196 11.76 18.06 -19.04
C ARG A 196 12.05 17.02 -20.12
N HIS A 197 13.26 16.44 -20.14
CA HIS A 197 13.72 15.44 -21.09
C HIS A 197 13.77 14.03 -20.49
N ALA A 198 13.27 13.87 -19.25
CA ALA A 198 13.29 12.60 -18.54
C ALA A 198 12.74 11.44 -19.37
N ARG A 199 13.55 10.40 -19.49
CA ARG A 199 13.20 9.21 -20.26
C ARG A 199 12.69 8.11 -19.35
N TYR A 200 11.69 7.40 -19.79
CA TYR A 200 11.19 6.21 -19.12
C TYR A 200 12.29 5.17 -18.78
N ARG A 201 13.28 5.03 -19.67
CA ARG A 201 14.42 4.13 -19.44
C ARG A 201 15.18 4.49 -18.15
N THR A 202 15.27 5.77 -17.82
CA THR A 202 15.96 6.22 -16.59
C THR A 202 15.29 5.66 -15.34
N ILE A 203 13.93 5.72 -15.23
CA ILE A 203 13.22 5.11 -14.10
C ILE A 203 13.57 3.62 -13.97
N ARG A 204 13.58 2.89 -15.09
CA ARG A 204 13.92 1.46 -15.09
C ARG A 204 15.35 1.21 -14.63
N THR A 205 16.26 2.06 -15.04
CA THR A 205 17.67 2.02 -14.62
C THR A 205 17.77 2.31 -13.13
N MET A 206 17.14 3.37 -12.64
CA MET A 206 17.10 3.71 -11.20
C MET A 206 16.62 2.53 -10.36
N VAL A 207 15.47 1.92 -10.71
CA VAL A 207 14.92 0.76 -9.97
C VAL A 207 15.84 -0.47 -10.04
N ARG A 208 16.47 -0.71 -11.20
CA ARG A 208 17.37 -1.86 -11.39
C ARG A 208 18.66 -1.71 -10.62
N GLU A 209 19.19 -0.49 -10.58
CA GLU A 209 20.49 -0.14 -9.98
C GLU A 209 20.37 0.26 -8.51
N TRP A 210 19.14 0.38 -8.01
CA TRP A 210 18.91 0.63 -6.60
C TRP A 210 19.53 -0.49 -5.76
N ASP A 211 20.45 -0.13 -4.88
CA ASP A 211 21.05 -1.02 -3.91
C ASP A 211 20.24 -0.99 -2.59
N PRO A 212 19.55 -2.07 -2.22
CA PRO A 212 18.81 -2.14 -0.96
C PRO A 212 19.73 -2.36 0.26
N GLY A 213 21.02 -2.51 0.07
CA GLY A 213 21.96 -2.98 1.08
C GLY A 213 21.87 -4.48 1.37
N ASP A 214 22.74 -4.97 2.21
CA ASP A 214 22.83 -6.38 2.65
C ASP A 214 22.57 -6.56 4.15
N SER A 215 22.26 -5.48 4.87
CA SER A 215 21.96 -5.47 6.30
C SER A 215 20.59 -6.11 6.62
N ALA A 216 20.33 -6.27 7.92
CA ALA A 216 19.01 -6.71 8.43
C ALA A 216 17.89 -5.74 8.05
N VAL A 217 18.20 -4.44 7.88
CA VAL A 217 17.26 -3.41 7.44
C VAL A 217 17.53 -3.07 5.99
N ARG A 218 16.50 -3.19 5.15
CA ARG A 218 16.58 -2.93 3.71
C ARG A 218 15.44 -2.07 3.23
N MET A 219 15.75 -1.10 2.38
CA MET A 219 14.74 -0.36 1.63
C MET A 219 14.63 -0.94 0.21
N LEU A 220 13.48 -1.52 -0.09
CA LEU A 220 13.22 -2.25 -1.33
C LEU A 220 12.36 -1.42 -2.26
N VAL A 221 12.80 -1.28 -3.50
CA VAL A 221 12.07 -0.53 -4.53
C VAL A 221 11.45 -1.48 -5.54
N GLY A 222 10.13 -1.36 -5.75
CA GLY A 222 9.40 -1.98 -6.84
C GLY A 222 9.39 -1.11 -8.08
N GLY A 223 9.22 -1.72 -9.26
CA GLY A 223 9.10 -0.91 -10.49
C GLY A 223 9.08 -1.73 -11.78
N PRO A 224 8.87 -1.05 -12.91
CA PRO A 224 8.66 -1.66 -14.22
C PRO A 224 9.99 -2.10 -14.86
N THR A 225 10.63 -3.11 -14.32
CA THR A 225 11.90 -3.68 -14.80
C THR A 225 11.69 -4.94 -15.63
N ALA A 226 12.61 -5.26 -16.54
CA ALA A 226 12.58 -6.49 -17.33
C ALA A 226 12.81 -7.74 -16.47
N VAL A 227 13.75 -7.62 -15.53
CA VAL A 227 13.99 -8.61 -14.46
C VAL A 227 13.21 -8.21 -13.21
N PRO A 228 12.87 -9.13 -12.31
CA PRO A 228 12.21 -8.77 -11.06
C PRO A 228 12.99 -7.71 -10.29
N SER A 229 12.29 -6.67 -9.80
CA SER A 229 12.85 -5.63 -8.93
C SER A 229 13.42 -6.23 -7.63
N ASN A 230 14.19 -5.45 -6.86
CA ASN A 230 14.70 -5.94 -5.58
C ASN A 230 13.59 -6.29 -4.59
N TRP A 231 12.47 -5.53 -4.56
CA TRP A 231 11.25 -5.91 -3.82
C TRP A 231 10.77 -7.32 -4.22
N ALA A 232 10.50 -7.55 -5.50
CA ALA A 232 9.98 -8.83 -5.98
C ALA A 232 10.97 -10.00 -5.77
N ARG A 233 12.28 -9.75 -5.86
CA ARG A 233 13.33 -10.77 -5.61
C ARG A 233 13.42 -11.12 -4.14
N GLN A 234 13.47 -10.10 -3.27
CA GLN A 234 13.67 -10.30 -1.83
C GLN A 234 12.48 -11.04 -1.20
N VAL A 235 11.26 -10.56 -1.41
CA VAL A 235 10.06 -11.22 -0.86
C VAL A 235 9.94 -12.67 -1.39
N LYS A 236 10.30 -12.92 -2.64
CA LYS A 236 10.28 -14.28 -3.19
C LYS A 236 11.38 -15.16 -2.61
N ALA A 237 12.53 -14.60 -2.29
CA ALA A 237 13.64 -15.33 -1.64
C ALA A 237 13.25 -15.75 -0.22
N ASP A 238 12.66 -14.83 0.55
CA ASP A 238 12.21 -15.11 1.91
C ASP A 238 11.06 -16.14 1.93
N LEU A 239 10.04 -15.99 1.08
CA LEU A 239 8.96 -16.99 0.95
C LEU A 239 9.44 -18.40 0.57
N ARG A 240 10.57 -18.55 -0.15
CA ARG A 240 11.12 -19.87 -0.49
C ARG A 240 11.63 -20.64 0.71
N LYS A 241 12.17 -19.94 1.70
CA LYS A 241 12.78 -20.51 2.90
C LYS A 241 11.78 -20.60 4.04
N ALA A 242 10.75 -19.76 4.03
CA ALA A 242 9.83 -19.55 5.13
C ALA A 242 9.08 -20.82 5.57
N SER A 243 8.87 -20.90 6.87
CA SER A 243 7.98 -21.85 7.55
C SER A 243 6.69 -21.16 8.01
N ARG A 244 6.70 -19.84 8.19
CA ARG A 244 5.55 -19.05 8.65
C ARG A 244 5.37 -17.80 7.82
N LEU A 245 4.12 -17.53 7.43
CA LEU A 245 3.69 -16.32 6.76
C LEU A 245 2.44 -15.76 7.44
N ASP A 246 2.50 -14.52 7.90
CA ASP A 246 1.35 -13.72 8.30
C ASP A 246 1.29 -12.51 7.36
N LEU A 247 0.13 -12.25 6.74
CA LEU A 247 -0.02 -11.22 5.71
C LEU A 247 -1.32 -10.45 5.90
N VAL A 248 -1.23 -9.12 5.91
CA VAL A 248 -2.37 -8.21 5.78
C VAL A 248 -2.27 -7.49 4.46
N MET A 249 -3.30 -7.57 3.62
CA MET A 249 -3.21 -7.03 2.27
C MET A 249 -4.55 -6.54 1.73
N ALA A 250 -4.56 -5.27 1.31
CA ALA A 250 -5.74 -4.66 0.67
C ALA A 250 -6.10 -5.36 -0.65
N TYR A 251 -5.12 -5.52 -1.55
CA TYR A 251 -5.31 -6.17 -2.85
C TYR A 251 -4.42 -7.39 -2.98
N PHE A 252 -5.06 -8.55 -3.20
CA PHE A 252 -4.38 -9.84 -3.23
C PHE A 252 -4.71 -10.62 -4.52
N SER A 253 -3.81 -10.53 -5.49
CA SER A 253 -3.85 -11.31 -6.73
C SER A 253 -2.43 -11.61 -7.24
N PRO A 254 -1.59 -12.25 -6.40
CA PRO A 254 -0.18 -12.44 -6.74
C PRO A 254 0.02 -13.40 -7.92
N PRO A 255 1.15 -13.27 -8.64
CA PRO A 255 1.55 -14.20 -9.69
C PRO A 255 1.58 -15.66 -9.20
N LEU A 256 1.34 -16.61 -10.11
CA LEU A 256 1.27 -18.05 -9.80
C LEU A 256 2.49 -18.54 -9.02
N SER A 257 3.67 -18.01 -9.30
CA SER A 257 4.90 -18.42 -8.58
C SER A 257 4.87 -18.04 -7.09
N PHE A 258 4.24 -16.94 -6.71
CA PHE A 258 4.06 -16.54 -5.31
C PHE A 258 2.96 -17.37 -4.65
N ARG A 259 1.83 -17.59 -5.35
CA ARG A 259 0.76 -18.45 -4.83
C ARG A 259 1.24 -19.86 -4.50
N ARG A 260 2.12 -20.45 -5.34
CA ARG A 260 2.74 -21.75 -5.07
C ARG A 260 3.61 -21.75 -3.81
N LEU A 261 4.31 -20.65 -3.54
CA LEU A 261 5.13 -20.52 -2.33
C LEU A 261 4.26 -20.41 -1.08
N ILE A 262 3.20 -19.59 -1.10
CA ILE A 262 2.24 -19.46 0.00
C ILE A 262 1.63 -20.82 0.32
N ARG A 263 1.13 -21.55 -0.69
CA ARG A 263 0.56 -22.89 -0.52
C ARG A 263 1.57 -23.89 0.08
N ARG A 264 2.85 -23.80 -0.36
CA ARG A 264 3.90 -24.64 0.22
C ARG A 264 4.14 -24.31 1.69
N ILE A 265 4.12 -23.03 2.08
CA ILE A 265 4.28 -22.61 3.48
C ILE A 265 3.09 -23.14 4.29
N ALA A 266 1.86 -22.98 3.82
CA ALA A 266 0.66 -23.47 4.49
C ALA A 266 0.72 -25.00 4.74
N GLY A 267 1.09 -25.78 3.73
CA GLY A 267 1.14 -27.25 3.84
C GLY A 267 2.31 -27.82 4.67
N ARG A 268 3.30 -27.02 5.07
CA ARG A 268 4.44 -27.48 5.88
C ARG A 268 4.66 -26.69 7.18
N GLY A 269 3.96 -25.59 7.36
CA GLY A 269 4.06 -24.70 8.49
C GLY A 269 2.76 -23.94 8.68
N GLN A 270 2.81 -22.62 8.67
CA GLN A 270 1.63 -21.78 8.87
C GLN A 270 1.58 -20.64 7.83
N ALA A 271 0.44 -20.47 7.16
CA ALA A 271 0.16 -19.30 6.34
C ALA A 271 -1.19 -18.72 6.73
N ARG A 272 -1.21 -17.43 7.12
CA ARG A 272 -2.39 -16.67 7.50
C ARG A 272 -2.49 -15.42 6.67
N LEU A 273 -3.66 -15.18 6.10
CA LEU A 273 -3.95 -14.05 5.23
C LEU A 273 -5.15 -13.28 5.78
N VAL A 274 -4.96 -12.02 6.15
CA VAL A 274 -6.04 -11.07 6.44
C VAL A 274 -6.22 -10.21 5.20
N LEU A 275 -7.35 -10.33 4.54
CA LEU A 275 -7.65 -9.73 3.24
C LEU A 275 -8.87 -8.82 3.32
N ALA A 276 -9.03 -7.90 2.37
CA ALA A 276 -10.15 -6.97 2.36
C ALA A 276 -11.48 -7.71 2.16
N GLY A 277 -12.38 -7.60 3.11
CA GLY A 277 -13.79 -7.95 2.98
C GLY A 277 -14.64 -6.77 2.48
N LYS A 278 -14.19 -5.52 2.76
CA LYS A 278 -14.70 -4.27 2.20
C LYS A 278 -13.56 -3.51 1.48
N SER A 279 -13.83 -2.92 0.32
CA SER A 279 -12.86 -2.14 -0.47
C SER A 279 -13.60 -1.13 -1.34
N ASP A 280 -12.88 -0.11 -1.77
CA ASP A 280 -13.29 0.81 -2.84
C ASP A 280 -13.38 0.11 -4.21
N ASN A 281 -12.71 -1.04 -4.35
CA ASN A 281 -12.64 -1.81 -5.59
C ASN A 281 -13.12 -3.26 -5.40
N THR A 282 -14.41 -3.50 -5.60
CA THR A 282 -15.04 -4.81 -5.47
C THR A 282 -14.48 -5.87 -6.45
N THR A 283 -13.89 -5.42 -7.57
CA THR A 283 -13.23 -6.31 -8.54
C THR A 283 -11.99 -6.97 -7.92
N THR A 284 -11.23 -6.26 -7.09
CA THR A 284 -10.04 -6.82 -6.42
C THR A 284 -10.42 -7.85 -5.36
N ILE A 285 -11.50 -7.63 -4.60
CA ILE A 285 -12.06 -8.61 -3.67
C ILE A 285 -12.50 -9.87 -4.43
N SER A 286 -13.25 -9.70 -5.53
CA SER A 286 -13.72 -10.82 -6.35
C SER A 286 -12.55 -11.62 -6.94
N ALA A 287 -11.48 -10.94 -7.38
CA ALA A 287 -10.25 -11.58 -7.85
C ALA A 287 -9.56 -12.39 -6.75
N ALA A 288 -9.44 -11.83 -5.53
CA ALA A 288 -8.87 -12.53 -4.38
C ALA A 288 -9.69 -13.79 -4.02
N ARG A 289 -11.02 -13.67 -3.95
CA ARG A 289 -11.93 -14.80 -3.66
C ARG A 289 -11.81 -15.95 -4.65
N SER A 290 -11.49 -15.69 -5.92
CA SER A 290 -11.23 -16.75 -6.90
C SER A 290 -10.03 -17.63 -6.55
N LEU A 291 -9.10 -17.15 -5.73
CA LEU A 291 -7.88 -17.84 -5.31
C LEU A 291 -8.06 -18.64 -4.02
N TYR A 292 -9.08 -18.33 -3.22
CA TYR A 292 -9.29 -18.91 -1.88
C TYR A 292 -9.39 -20.44 -1.91
N GLY A 293 -10.15 -20.98 -2.85
CA GLY A 293 -10.37 -22.44 -2.89
C GLY A 293 -9.09 -23.27 -3.06
N ALA A 294 -8.04 -22.74 -3.70
CA ALA A 294 -6.77 -23.42 -3.82
C ALA A 294 -5.89 -23.22 -2.56
N LEU A 295 -5.97 -22.06 -1.92
CA LEU A 295 -5.23 -21.76 -0.70
C LEU A 295 -5.80 -22.52 0.50
N LEU A 296 -7.11 -22.52 0.66
CA LEU A 296 -7.81 -23.22 1.75
C LEU A 296 -7.63 -24.74 1.72
N ARG A 297 -7.45 -25.35 0.53
CA ARG A 297 -7.17 -26.79 0.41
C ARG A 297 -5.78 -27.21 0.90
N ASP A 298 -4.86 -26.24 0.98
CA ASP A 298 -3.51 -26.47 1.51
C ASP A 298 -3.37 -25.84 2.91
N ASP A 299 -4.46 -25.78 3.68
CA ASP A 299 -4.54 -25.33 5.08
C ASP A 299 -4.12 -23.85 5.31
N CYS A 300 -4.18 -23.01 4.27
CA CYS A 300 -3.99 -21.58 4.43
C CYS A 300 -5.19 -20.99 5.20
N GLN A 301 -4.92 -20.24 6.27
CA GLN A 301 -5.94 -19.54 7.04
C GLN A 301 -6.27 -18.22 6.32
N ILE A 302 -7.55 -17.98 6.04
CA ILE A 302 -8.03 -16.77 5.37
C ILE A 302 -9.05 -16.07 6.23
N TYR A 303 -8.87 -14.78 6.42
CA TYR A 303 -9.75 -13.88 7.16
C TYR A 303 -10.16 -12.71 6.26
N GLU A 304 -11.43 -12.38 6.19
CA GLU A 304 -11.95 -11.19 5.51
C GLU A 304 -12.21 -10.08 6.53
N PHE A 305 -11.39 -9.02 6.51
CA PHE A 305 -11.56 -7.85 7.35
C PHE A 305 -12.72 -7.01 6.86
N ARG A 306 -13.74 -6.83 7.69
CA ARG A 306 -15.00 -6.15 7.35
C ARG A 306 -15.34 -4.92 8.19
N PRO A 307 -14.69 -4.65 9.34
CA PRO A 307 -15.07 -3.48 10.15
C PRO A 307 -15.02 -2.18 9.35
N SER A 308 -13.96 -1.96 8.58
CA SER A 308 -13.79 -0.82 7.68
C SER A 308 -13.15 -1.24 6.35
N LYS A 309 -12.93 -0.32 5.42
CA LYS A 309 -12.18 -0.60 4.19
C LYS A 309 -10.70 -0.85 4.53
N LEU A 310 -10.20 -2.02 4.17
CA LEU A 310 -8.80 -2.38 4.39
C LEU A 310 -7.91 -1.83 3.28
N HIS A 311 -6.88 -1.06 3.66
CA HIS A 311 -5.86 -0.57 2.73
C HIS A 311 -4.42 -0.85 3.22
N MET A 312 -4.23 -1.50 4.35
CA MET A 312 -2.93 -1.89 4.92
C MET A 312 -2.17 -2.86 4.01
N LYS A 313 -0.83 -2.75 4.01
CA LYS A 313 0.11 -3.63 3.32
C LYS A 313 1.26 -3.97 4.27
N ALA A 314 1.15 -5.13 4.89
CA ALA A 314 2.15 -5.65 5.82
C ALA A 314 2.31 -7.16 5.67
N LEU A 315 3.54 -7.66 5.80
CA LEU A 315 3.85 -9.08 5.80
C LEU A 315 4.86 -9.38 6.91
N VAL A 316 4.71 -10.55 7.52
CA VAL A 316 5.73 -11.14 8.39
C VAL A 316 6.07 -12.52 7.82
N ILE A 317 7.31 -12.70 7.39
CA ILE A 317 7.84 -13.93 6.80
C ILE A 317 8.95 -14.43 7.72
N ASP A 318 8.68 -15.47 8.52
CA ASP A 318 9.49 -15.85 9.67
C ASP A 318 9.83 -14.61 10.54
N ASP A 319 11.09 -14.18 10.64
CA ASP A 319 11.49 -12.99 11.41
C ASP A 319 11.61 -11.71 10.57
N ALA A 320 11.28 -11.77 9.29
CA ALA A 320 11.33 -10.60 8.40
C ALA A 320 9.98 -9.88 8.34
N VAL A 321 9.94 -8.64 8.82
CA VAL A 321 8.79 -7.73 8.78
C VAL A 321 8.88 -6.85 7.55
N TYR A 322 7.78 -6.76 6.80
CA TYR A 322 7.65 -5.90 5.63
C TYR A 322 6.47 -4.95 5.79
N PHE A 323 6.68 -3.68 5.49
CA PHE A 323 5.62 -2.67 5.42
C PHE A 323 5.94 -1.62 4.35
N GLY A 324 4.92 -0.95 3.83
CA GLY A 324 5.08 0.11 2.82
C GLY A 324 3.89 0.26 1.89
N SER A 325 4.14 0.58 0.62
CA SER A 325 3.10 0.94 -0.35
C SER A 325 2.60 -0.22 -1.23
N ALA A 326 3.35 -1.34 -1.31
CA ALA A 326 3.11 -2.38 -2.30
C ALA A 326 1.98 -3.32 -1.91
N ASN A 327 0.96 -3.42 -2.74
CA ASN A 327 0.00 -4.51 -2.69
C ASN A 327 0.62 -5.83 -3.15
N PHE A 328 -0.01 -6.95 -2.82
CA PHE A 328 0.45 -8.26 -3.26
C PHE A 328 -0.29 -8.70 -4.53
N ASP A 329 -0.12 -7.91 -5.57
CA ASP A 329 -0.75 -8.10 -6.88
C ASP A 329 0.26 -7.97 -8.04
N HIS A 330 -0.21 -8.21 -9.27
CA HIS A 330 0.63 -8.12 -10.46
C HIS A 330 1.19 -6.72 -10.70
N ARG A 331 0.41 -5.67 -10.41
CA ARG A 331 0.85 -4.28 -10.66
C ARG A 331 1.96 -3.88 -9.72
N SER A 332 1.77 -4.09 -8.42
CA SER A 332 2.75 -3.72 -7.39
C SER A 332 4.03 -4.55 -7.47
N ILE A 333 3.93 -5.81 -7.93
CA ILE A 333 5.11 -6.66 -8.08
C ILE A 333 5.92 -6.33 -9.36
N ARG A 334 5.28 -5.78 -10.43
CA ARG A 334 5.93 -5.71 -11.74
C ARG A 334 5.87 -4.37 -12.45
N LEU A 335 4.98 -3.46 -12.07
CA LEU A 335 4.67 -2.29 -12.87
C LEU A 335 4.79 -0.97 -12.12
N ASN A 336 4.14 -0.85 -10.96
CA ASN A 336 4.15 0.38 -10.20
C ASN A 336 5.53 0.62 -9.57
N LEU A 337 5.90 1.89 -9.42
CA LEU A 337 6.92 2.25 -8.46
C LEU A 337 6.36 2.07 -7.06
N GLU A 338 6.99 1.21 -6.29
CA GLU A 338 6.59 0.88 -4.92
C GLU A 338 7.79 1.00 -3.98
N LEU A 339 7.50 1.21 -2.72
CA LEU A 339 8.48 1.30 -1.65
C LEU A 339 8.08 0.34 -0.54
N MET A 340 9.01 -0.55 -0.15
CA MET A 340 8.83 -1.46 0.97
C MET A 340 10.05 -1.44 1.87
N PHE A 341 9.83 -1.38 3.16
CA PHE A 341 10.86 -1.61 4.16
C PHE A 341 10.84 -3.07 4.59
N ARG A 342 12.02 -3.63 4.82
CA ARG A 342 12.22 -4.97 5.37
C ARG A 342 13.14 -4.86 6.58
N PHE A 343 12.66 -5.35 7.70
CA PHE A 343 13.41 -5.47 8.94
C PHE A 343 13.47 -6.95 9.33
N GLU A 344 14.66 -7.51 9.50
CA GLU A 344 14.86 -8.87 9.97
C GLU A 344 15.11 -8.84 11.46
N ASP A 345 14.04 -9.00 12.24
CA ASP A 345 14.05 -8.84 13.70
C ASP A 345 12.91 -9.66 14.31
N ALA A 346 13.25 -10.61 15.18
CA ALA A 346 12.29 -11.55 15.77
C ALA A 346 11.30 -10.86 16.73
N GLU A 347 11.77 -9.85 17.48
CA GLU A 347 10.90 -9.12 18.39
C GLU A 347 9.89 -8.25 17.65
N LEU A 348 10.37 -7.50 16.66
CA LEU A 348 9.51 -6.72 15.77
C LEU A 348 8.51 -7.62 15.04
N ALA A 349 8.94 -8.80 14.59
CA ALA A 349 8.07 -9.78 13.96
C ALA A 349 6.98 -10.30 14.92
N SER A 350 7.31 -10.47 16.20
CA SER A 350 6.34 -10.84 17.24
C SER A 350 5.30 -9.75 17.48
N GLN A 351 5.74 -8.49 17.60
CA GLN A 351 4.83 -7.33 17.79
C GLN A 351 3.93 -7.10 16.57
N MET A 352 4.48 -7.21 15.36
CA MET A 352 3.68 -7.10 14.14
C MET A 352 2.66 -8.25 14.01
N ARG A 353 2.99 -9.47 14.49
CA ARG A 353 2.02 -10.57 14.55
C ARG A 353 0.91 -10.31 15.53
N ALA A 354 1.19 -9.68 16.69
CA ALA A 354 0.15 -9.28 17.63
C ALA A 354 -0.86 -8.30 16.98
N LEU A 355 -0.37 -7.31 16.22
CA LEU A 355 -1.22 -6.45 15.43
C LEU A 355 -2.07 -7.25 14.41
N ILE A 356 -1.47 -8.24 13.73
CA ILE A 356 -2.19 -9.10 12.77
C ILE A 356 -3.19 -10.02 13.50
N ASP A 357 -2.91 -10.44 14.74
CA ASP A 357 -3.83 -11.22 15.58
C ASP A 357 -5.09 -10.40 15.89
N GLU A 358 -4.96 -9.15 16.34
CA GLU A 358 -6.08 -8.23 16.56
C GLU A 358 -6.93 -8.07 15.29
N MET A 359 -6.30 -7.90 14.14
CA MET A 359 -7.03 -7.80 12.86
C MET A 359 -7.74 -9.09 12.47
N ALA A 360 -7.14 -10.24 12.73
CA ALA A 360 -7.75 -11.53 12.44
C ALA A 360 -8.95 -11.81 13.36
N GLU A 361 -8.87 -11.42 14.64
CA GLU A 361 -9.97 -11.51 15.61
C GLU A 361 -11.16 -10.64 15.20
N ALA A 362 -10.91 -9.44 14.66
CA ALA A 362 -11.95 -8.55 14.13
C ALA A 362 -12.47 -8.96 12.73
N SER A 363 -11.97 -10.06 12.15
CA SER A 363 -12.27 -10.49 10.78
C SER A 363 -13.15 -11.74 10.75
N GLU A 364 -13.87 -11.89 9.64
CA GLU A 364 -14.60 -13.14 9.36
C GLU A 364 -13.64 -14.22 8.84
N GLN A 365 -13.51 -15.34 9.55
CA GLN A 365 -12.74 -16.48 9.07
C GLN A 365 -13.47 -17.17 7.91
N VAL A 366 -12.80 -17.27 6.77
CA VAL A 366 -13.32 -17.97 5.60
C VAL A 366 -12.80 -19.40 5.59
N THR A 367 -13.65 -20.37 5.98
CA THR A 367 -13.33 -21.80 5.85
C THR A 367 -13.59 -22.29 4.43
N TYR A 368 -13.07 -23.48 4.08
CA TYR A 368 -13.35 -24.10 2.78
C TYR A 368 -14.85 -24.36 2.57
N ALA A 369 -15.59 -24.72 3.63
CA ALA A 369 -17.04 -24.92 3.59
C ALA A 369 -17.77 -23.59 3.26
N VAL A 370 -17.43 -22.50 3.95
CA VAL A 370 -17.99 -21.16 3.69
C VAL A 370 -17.68 -20.71 2.26
N HIS A 371 -16.45 -20.91 1.80
CA HIS A 371 -16.05 -20.59 0.43
C HIS A 371 -16.89 -21.36 -0.60
N CYS A 372 -17.09 -22.67 -0.38
CA CYS A 372 -17.91 -23.50 -1.28
C CYS A 372 -19.38 -23.04 -1.31
N GLN A 373 -19.97 -22.66 -0.17
CA GLN A 373 -21.33 -22.13 -0.10
C GLN A 373 -21.48 -20.82 -0.89
N ARG A 374 -20.49 -19.92 -0.81
CA ARG A 374 -20.48 -18.65 -1.54
C ARG A 374 -20.19 -18.83 -3.04
N ARG A 375 -19.64 -19.98 -3.44
CA ARG A 375 -19.22 -20.31 -4.80
C ARG A 375 -20.39 -20.84 -5.64
N GLY A 376 -21.41 -20.02 -5.89
CA GLY A 376 -22.44 -20.31 -6.91
C GLY A 376 -21.88 -20.13 -8.33
N PHE A 377 -22.63 -20.60 -9.33
CA PHE A 377 -22.22 -20.52 -10.75
C PHE A 377 -21.89 -19.07 -11.15
N PHE A 378 -22.79 -18.12 -10.91
CA PHE A 378 -22.61 -16.71 -11.26
C PHE A 378 -21.49 -16.04 -10.45
N SER A 379 -21.38 -16.32 -9.16
CA SER A 379 -20.31 -15.81 -8.31
C SER A 379 -18.95 -16.28 -8.81
N ASN A 380 -18.81 -17.56 -9.16
CA ASN A 380 -17.58 -18.12 -9.70
C ASN A 380 -17.20 -17.49 -11.05
N MET A 381 -18.17 -17.28 -11.94
CA MET A 381 -17.94 -16.58 -13.21
C MET A 381 -17.46 -15.15 -12.99
N ARG A 382 -18.09 -14.40 -12.07
CA ARG A 382 -17.68 -13.04 -11.70
C ARG A 382 -16.28 -13.02 -11.13
N TRP A 383 -15.94 -13.94 -10.21
CA TRP A 383 -14.61 -14.04 -9.59
C TRP A 383 -13.52 -14.34 -10.62
N LEU A 384 -13.76 -15.27 -11.53
CA LEU A 384 -12.81 -15.61 -12.59
C LEU A 384 -12.65 -14.48 -13.60
N ALA A 385 -13.74 -13.80 -13.98
CA ALA A 385 -13.69 -12.62 -14.84
C ALA A 385 -12.90 -11.49 -14.16
N SER A 386 -13.12 -11.25 -12.86
CA SER A 386 -12.38 -10.26 -12.08
C SER A 386 -10.88 -10.61 -12.01
N LEU A 387 -10.54 -11.88 -11.75
CA LEU A 387 -9.14 -12.32 -11.74
C LEU A 387 -8.50 -12.14 -13.12
N PHE A 388 -9.23 -12.45 -14.19
CA PHE A 388 -8.75 -12.23 -15.56
C PHE A 388 -8.50 -10.74 -15.82
N LEU A 389 -9.45 -9.86 -15.47
CA LEU A 389 -9.32 -8.42 -15.63
C LEU A 389 -8.09 -7.89 -14.88
N VAL A 390 -7.94 -8.22 -13.59
CA VAL A 390 -6.83 -7.74 -12.76
C VAL A 390 -5.48 -8.34 -13.19
N SER A 391 -5.45 -9.62 -13.57
CA SER A 391 -4.19 -10.30 -13.88
C SER A 391 -3.78 -10.23 -15.34
N ALA A 392 -4.74 -10.35 -16.29
CA ALA A 392 -4.43 -10.46 -17.70
C ALA A 392 -4.27 -9.09 -18.37
N LEU A 393 -5.11 -8.10 -18.05
CA LEU A 393 -4.92 -6.75 -18.55
C LEU A 393 -3.62 -6.15 -18.04
N ASP A 394 -3.32 -6.32 -16.76
CA ASP A 394 -2.07 -5.85 -16.18
C ASP A 394 -0.87 -6.64 -16.71
N TYR A 395 -0.98 -7.95 -16.90
CA TYR A 395 0.08 -8.77 -17.48
C TYR A 395 0.37 -8.39 -18.94
N THR A 396 -0.66 -8.16 -19.74
CA THR A 396 -0.51 -7.75 -21.15
C THR A 396 0.21 -6.42 -21.26
N VAL A 397 -0.13 -5.47 -20.39
CA VAL A 397 0.54 -4.17 -20.31
C VAL A 397 2.00 -4.35 -19.89
N THR A 398 2.26 -5.11 -18.84
CA THR A 398 3.61 -5.40 -18.34
C THR A 398 4.47 -6.08 -19.43
N ARG A 399 3.92 -7.08 -20.13
CA ARG A 399 4.61 -7.77 -21.20
C ARG A 399 4.96 -6.85 -22.37
N ARG A 400 4.02 -5.98 -22.78
CA ARG A 400 4.27 -5.00 -23.87
C ARG A 400 5.32 -3.96 -23.48
N LEU A 401 5.36 -3.53 -22.22
CA LEU A 401 6.37 -2.61 -21.70
C LEU A 401 7.76 -3.25 -21.59
N ASN A 402 7.82 -4.55 -21.27
CA ASN A 402 9.08 -5.29 -21.09
C ASN A 402 9.69 -5.85 -22.38
N LEU A 403 8.89 -6.10 -23.43
CA LEU A 403 9.35 -6.70 -24.67
C LEU A 403 9.89 -5.71 -25.72
N ARG A 404 9.84 -4.41 -25.45
CA ARG A 404 10.38 -3.37 -26.36
C ARG A 404 11.72 -2.83 -25.87
N MET A 405 12.65 -3.74 -25.57
CA MET A 405 14.06 -3.40 -25.36
C MET A 405 14.91 -4.04 -26.43
#